data_d2a0d16e8b1ae3a5fc307ae690f10d28
#
_entry.id   d2a0d16e8b1ae3a5fc307ae690f10d28
#
_cell.length_a   1.000
_cell.length_b   1.000
_cell.length_c   1.000
_cell.angle_alpha   90.00
_cell.angle_beta   90.00
_cell.angle_gamma   90.00
#
_symmetry.space_group_name_H-M   'P 1'
#
loop_
_entity.id
_entity.type
_entity.pdbx_description
1 polymer ?
#
loop_
_entity_poly.entity_id
_entity_poly.type
_entity_poly.pdbx_seq_one_letter_code
_entity_poly.pdbx_strand_id
1 'polypeptide(L)'
;MINKGNIIKGPFWDEPIKVERTEELNDYIRIVGSTIHSKAFIDQILGKDDLKKLQIEEFVIDFSFDSRKAFLALESIRFKYASLFDPLLAVNVSKVDPLPFQIEAVYGYVLKQPQIRFLIADDPGAGKTIMAGLIIKELKLRRLANRVLIVAPGHLKNQWRRELKDKFDETFEVIDRNTFDSIYGENPWEKRDQVITSIDFAKQEEILKSLSSAHWDFTIVDESHKMAAYKYGDKVSRTQRYKLGEVLSKASNHLLFLTATPHKGDSENFRLFLDLLMPGFF
;
A
#
# COMPACT_ATOMS: atom_id res chain seq x y z
N MET A 1 -25.89 -41.70 9.52
CA MET A 1 -25.16 -42.07 8.28
C MET A 1 -24.07 -41.03 8.07
N ILE A 2 -22.85 -41.44 7.82
CA ILE A 2 -21.76 -40.48 7.59
C ILE A 2 -21.81 -40.03 6.12
N ASN A 3 -21.96 -38.74 5.88
CA ASN A 3 -22.08 -38.17 4.54
C ASN A 3 -20.91 -37.27 4.21
N LYS A 4 -20.70 -37.06 2.91
CA LYS A 4 -19.72 -36.04 2.43
C LYS A 4 -19.99 -34.69 3.07
N GLY A 5 -18.95 -34.07 3.61
CA GLY A 5 -19.01 -32.79 4.30
C GLY A 5 -19.16 -32.86 5.81
N ASN A 6 -19.53 -34.02 6.38
CA ASN A 6 -19.56 -34.20 7.82
C ASN A 6 -18.15 -34.05 8.40
N ILE A 7 -18.08 -33.49 9.61
CA ILE A 7 -16.89 -33.50 10.46
C ILE A 7 -17.07 -34.63 11.46
N ILE A 8 -16.14 -35.58 11.49
CA ILE A 8 -16.16 -36.73 12.37
C ILE A 8 -14.95 -36.72 13.31
N LYS A 9 -15.20 -37.10 14.56
CA LYS A 9 -14.17 -37.27 15.57
C LYS A 9 -14.30 -38.69 16.14
N GLY A 10 -13.15 -39.33 16.38
CA GLY A 10 -13.12 -40.67 16.95
C GLY A 10 -11.75 -41.06 17.43
N PRO A 11 -11.59 -42.23 18.07
CA PRO A 11 -10.35 -42.68 18.67
C PRO A 11 -9.27 -43.08 17.62
N PHE A 12 -9.57 -43.00 16.34
CA PHE A 12 -8.70 -43.44 15.26
C PHE A 12 -7.80 -42.33 14.74
N TRP A 13 -8.04 -41.10 15.15
CA TRP A 13 -7.33 -39.90 14.65
C TRP A 13 -7.12 -38.91 15.81
N ASP A 14 -5.98 -38.25 15.79
CA ASP A 14 -5.61 -37.26 16.82
C ASP A 14 -6.41 -35.94 16.70
N GLU A 15 -7.00 -35.70 15.52
CA GLU A 15 -7.79 -34.50 15.24
C GLU A 15 -9.05 -34.82 14.39
N PRO A 16 -10.08 -33.96 14.40
CA PRO A 16 -11.29 -34.17 13.59
C PRO A 16 -11.01 -34.23 12.10
N ILE A 17 -11.77 -35.04 11.37
CA ILE A 17 -11.65 -35.24 9.94
C ILE A 17 -12.88 -34.68 9.23
N LYS A 18 -12.65 -33.93 8.16
CA LYS A 18 -13.68 -33.56 7.18
C LYS A 18 -13.79 -34.64 6.13
N VAL A 19 -14.97 -35.26 6.05
CA VAL A 19 -15.26 -36.35 5.11
C VAL A 19 -15.44 -35.78 3.70
N GLU A 20 -14.67 -36.31 2.75
CA GLU A 20 -14.77 -35.94 1.34
C GLU A 20 -15.55 -37.00 0.55
N ARG A 21 -15.39 -38.28 0.91
CA ARG A 21 -16.04 -39.40 0.25
C ARG A 21 -16.23 -40.56 1.24
N THR A 22 -17.35 -41.27 1.09
CA THR A 22 -17.61 -42.55 1.79
C THR A 22 -17.98 -43.62 0.76
N GLU A 23 -17.50 -44.84 0.98
CA GLU A 23 -17.82 -46.03 0.17
C GLU A 23 -18.26 -47.16 1.11
N GLU A 24 -19.45 -47.73 0.89
CA GLU A 24 -19.94 -48.91 1.64
C GLU A 24 -19.37 -50.19 1.05
N LEU A 25 -18.72 -51.01 1.87
CA LEU A 25 -18.08 -52.27 1.51
C LEU A 25 -18.61 -53.36 2.43
N ASN A 26 -19.82 -53.88 2.16
CA ASN A 26 -20.52 -54.90 2.97
C ASN A 26 -20.59 -54.52 4.47
N ASP A 27 -19.72 -55.08 5.32
CA ASP A 27 -19.68 -54.81 6.77
C ASP A 27 -18.72 -53.71 7.15
N TYR A 28 -18.11 -53.02 6.19
CA TYR A 28 -17.15 -51.95 6.39
C TYR A 28 -17.56 -50.68 5.65
N ILE A 29 -17.06 -49.57 6.10
CA ILE A 29 -17.17 -48.27 5.40
C ILE A 29 -15.77 -47.74 5.21
N ARG A 30 -15.43 -47.41 3.98
CA ARG A 30 -14.21 -46.66 3.64
C ARG A 30 -14.53 -45.15 3.76
N ILE A 31 -13.73 -44.46 4.53
CA ILE A 31 -13.83 -43.02 4.74
C ILE A 31 -12.56 -42.38 4.14
N VAL A 32 -12.78 -41.47 3.20
CA VAL A 32 -11.73 -40.65 2.60
C VAL A 32 -12.01 -39.21 3.00
N GLY A 33 -10.98 -38.52 3.48
CA GLY A 33 -11.11 -37.12 3.93
C GLY A 33 -9.77 -36.48 4.28
N SER A 34 -9.84 -35.36 4.93
CA SER A 34 -8.65 -34.63 5.39
C SER A 34 -8.85 -34.13 6.83
N THR A 35 -7.80 -34.16 7.62
CA THR A 35 -7.79 -33.57 8.96
C THR A 35 -8.03 -32.07 8.90
N ILE A 36 -8.67 -31.50 9.93
CA ILE A 36 -9.09 -30.09 9.91
C ILE A 36 -7.92 -29.13 10.06
N HIS A 37 -6.99 -29.43 10.95
CA HIS A 37 -5.86 -28.53 11.25
C HIS A 37 -4.62 -28.83 10.41
N SER A 38 -4.13 -30.05 10.45
CA SER A 38 -2.90 -30.46 9.74
C SER A 38 -3.09 -30.68 8.24
N LYS A 39 -4.36 -30.76 7.75
CA LYS A 39 -4.70 -31.05 6.34
C LYS A 39 -4.12 -32.37 5.83
N ALA A 40 -3.80 -33.30 6.72
CA ALA A 40 -3.30 -34.61 6.35
C ALA A 40 -4.41 -35.40 5.65
N PHE A 41 -4.05 -36.11 4.58
CA PHE A 41 -4.97 -36.99 3.86
C PHE A 41 -5.24 -38.25 4.67
N ILE A 42 -6.52 -38.64 4.75
CA ILE A 42 -6.99 -39.84 5.45
C ILE A 42 -7.73 -40.72 4.46
N ASP A 43 -7.38 -42.00 4.44
CA ASP A 43 -8.08 -43.06 3.69
C ASP A 43 -8.11 -44.29 4.62
N GLN A 44 -9.24 -44.56 5.23
CA GLN A 44 -9.38 -45.58 6.25
C GLN A 44 -10.67 -46.40 6.10
N ILE A 45 -10.55 -47.71 6.36
CA ILE A 45 -11.69 -48.64 6.36
C ILE A 45 -12.06 -48.94 7.84
N LEU A 46 -13.29 -48.72 8.19
CA LEU A 46 -13.83 -48.97 9.52
C LEU A 46 -14.96 -49.96 9.52
N GLY A 47 -14.99 -50.86 10.50
CA GLY A 47 -16.11 -51.80 10.70
C GLY A 47 -17.35 -51.15 11.32
N LYS A 48 -18.52 -51.80 11.22
CA LYS A 48 -19.77 -51.26 11.78
C LYS A 48 -19.69 -50.95 13.28
N ASP A 49 -18.91 -51.70 14.06
CA ASP A 49 -18.74 -51.43 15.47
C ASP A 49 -17.83 -50.24 15.76
N ASP A 50 -16.88 -49.94 14.89
CA ASP A 50 -16.03 -48.78 15.01
C ASP A 50 -16.75 -47.49 14.66
N LEU A 51 -17.74 -47.58 13.78
CA LEU A 51 -18.60 -46.41 13.44
C LEU A 51 -19.40 -45.92 14.65
N LYS A 52 -19.75 -46.81 15.61
CA LYS A 52 -20.44 -46.43 16.86
C LYS A 52 -19.58 -45.59 17.78
N LYS A 53 -18.25 -45.62 17.61
CA LYS A 53 -17.27 -44.83 18.38
C LYS A 53 -17.04 -43.44 17.78
N LEU A 54 -17.60 -43.17 16.59
CA LEU A 54 -17.45 -41.89 15.92
C LEU A 54 -18.54 -40.91 16.40
N GLN A 55 -18.10 -39.70 16.68
CA GLN A 55 -18.99 -38.57 16.91
C GLN A 55 -19.03 -37.74 15.63
N ILE A 56 -20.25 -37.54 15.13
CA ILE A 56 -20.48 -36.63 14.00
C ILE A 56 -20.73 -35.25 14.58
N GLU A 57 -19.86 -34.28 14.30
CA GLU A 57 -20.15 -32.90 14.59
C GLU A 57 -21.16 -32.41 13.53
N GLU A 58 -22.40 -32.34 13.88
CA GLU A 58 -23.40 -31.65 13.06
C GLU A 58 -23.13 -30.15 13.17
N PHE A 59 -22.89 -29.52 12.05
CA PHE A 59 -22.84 -28.06 11.98
C PHE A 59 -24.28 -27.54 12.14
N VAL A 60 -24.72 -27.44 13.39
CA VAL A 60 -25.98 -26.79 13.72
C VAL A 60 -25.75 -25.30 13.55
N ILE A 61 -26.40 -24.67 12.56
CA ILE A 61 -26.48 -23.21 12.50
C ILE A 61 -27.32 -22.79 13.71
N ASP A 62 -26.61 -22.44 14.77
CA ASP A 62 -27.20 -21.91 15.98
C ASP A 62 -27.37 -20.41 15.85
N PHE A 63 -28.60 -19.93 15.82
CA PHE A 63 -28.96 -18.51 15.82
C PHE A 63 -28.91 -17.87 17.22
N SER A 64 -28.30 -18.53 18.21
CA SER A 64 -28.15 -18.03 19.59
C SER A 64 -27.08 -16.93 19.71
N PHE A 65 -26.29 -16.71 18.68
CA PHE A 65 -25.24 -15.69 18.66
C PHE A 65 -25.83 -14.28 18.80
N ASP A 66 -25.18 -13.43 19.61
CA ASP A 66 -25.58 -12.05 19.82
C ASP A 66 -25.69 -11.30 18.46
N SER A 67 -26.93 -10.88 18.13
CA SER A 67 -27.22 -10.22 16.84
C SER A 67 -26.40 -8.97 16.59
N ARG A 68 -26.00 -8.23 17.65
CA ARG A 68 -25.13 -7.06 17.57
C ARG A 68 -23.72 -7.44 17.14
N LYS A 69 -23.16 -8.51 17.71
CA LYS A 69 -21.84 -9.02 17.34
C LYS A 69 -21.85 -9.60 15.92
N ALA A 70 -22.92 -10.30 15.54
CA ALA A 70 -23.09 -10.81 14.17
C ALA A 70 -23.15 -9.66 13.16
N PHE A 71 -23.91 -8.61 13.44
CA PHE A 71 -23.99 -7.41 12.61
C PHE A 71 -22.62 -6.74 12.49
N LEU A 72 -21.91 -6.50 13.61
CA LEU A 72 -20.58 -5.91 13.60
C LEU A 72 -19.55 -6.76 12.84
N ALA A 73 -19.63 -8.08 12.93
CA ALA A 73 -18.78 -8.98 12.16
C ALA A 73 -19.04 -8.87 10.66
N LEU A 74 -20.31 -8.85 10.24
CA LEU A 74 -20.70 -8.69 8.85
C LEU A 74 -20.30 -7.31 8.31
N GLU A 75 -20.51 -6.24 9.07
CA GLU A 75 -20.08 -4.89 8.68
C GLU A 75 -18.55 -4.78 8.60
N SER A 76 -17.80 -5.38 9.53
CA SER A 76 -16.34 -5.39 9.43
C SER A 76 -15.84 -6.15 8.20
N ILE A 77 -16.49 -7.25 7.82
CA ILE A 77 -16.21 -7.97 6.57
C ILE A 77 -16.57 -7.10 5.36
N ARG A 78 -17.72 -6.44 5.38
CA ARG A 78 -18.15 -5.51 4.33
C ARG A 78 -17.16 -4.35 4.15
N PHE A 79 -16.74 -3.71 5.24
CA PHE A 79 -15.71 -2.68 5.21
C PHE A 79 -14.36 -3.20 4.70
N LYS A 80 -13.95 -4.39 5.14
CA LYS A 80 -12.71 -5.02 4.68
C LYS A 80 -12.68 -5.25 3.16
N TYR A 81 -13.84 -5.58 2.57
CA TYR A 81 -13.94 -5.86 1.13
C TYR A 81 -14.43 -4.65 0.30
N ALA A 82 -15.00 -3.61 0.94
CA ALA A 82 -15.46 -2.41 0.24
C ALA A 82 -14.34 -1.76 -0.61
N SER A 83 -13.11 -1.76 -0.09
CA SER A 83 -11.93 -1.24 -0.80
C SER A 83 -11.58 -2.00 -2.07
N LEU A 84 -12.03 -3.25 -2.23
CA LEU A 84 -11.77 -4.06 -3.42
C LEU A 84 -12.76 -3.75 -4.54
N PHE A 85 -13.96 -3.23 -4.20
CA PHE A 85 -15.06 -3.03 -5.14
C PHE A 85 -15.34 -1.55 -5.43
N ASP A 86 -14.90 -0.64 -4.58
CA ASP A 86 -15.03 0.80 -4.81
C ASP A 86 -13.79 1.35 -5.53
N PRO A 87 -13.89 1.70 -6.81
CA PRO A 87 -12.75 2.25 -7.55
C PRO A 87 -12.38 3.67 -7.10
N LEU A 88 -13.26 4.39 -6.39
CA LEU A 88 -13.08 5.77 -5.94
C LEU A 88 -13.10 5.90 -4.41
N LEU A 89 -12.62 4.88 -3.70
CA LEU A 89 -12.71 4.81 -2.24
C LEU A 89 -12.13 6.05 -1.54
N ALA A 90 -10.97 6.54 -1.98
CA ALA A 90 -10.35 7.72 -1.39
C ALA A 90 -11.20 8.98 -1.57
N VAL A 91 -11.90 9.14 -2.68
CA VAL A 91 -12.84 10.26 -2.89
C VAL A 91 -13.98 10.20 -1.89
N ASN A 92 -14.58 9.02 -1.73
CA ASN A 92 -15.74 8.83 -0.87
C ASN A 92 -15.46 9.02 0.63
N VAL A 93 -14.22 8.80 1.08
CA VAL A 93 -13.83 8.93 2.50
C VAL A 93 -13.07 10.21 2.81
N SER A 94 -12.74 11.01 1.81
CA SER A 94 -12.02 12.29 1.99
C SER A 94 -12.99 13.48 2.03
N LYS A 95 -12.53 14.58 2.61
CA LYS A 95 -13.30 15.84 2.69
C LYS A 95 -12.96 16.76 1.52
N VAL A 96 -13.02 16.21 0.31
CA VAL A 96 -12.75 16.94 -0.94
C VAL A 96 -13.83 16.65 -1.97
N ASP A 97 -14.07 17.63 -2.82
CA ASP A 97 -14.90 17.49 -4.01
C ASP A 97 -13.99 17.67 -5.24
N PRO A 98 -13.37 16.58 -5.72
CA PRO A 98 -12.38 16.68 -6.78
C PRO A 98 -13.06 16.96 -8.13
N LEU A 99 -12.39 17.76 -8.95
CA LEU A 99 -12.82 18.05 -10.29
C LEU A 99 -12.66 16.82 -11.22
N PRO A 100 -13.49 16.70 -12.29
CA PRO A 100 -13.43 15.53 -13.18
C PRO A 100 -12.03 15.21 -13.73
N PHE A 101 -11.26 16.23 -14.14
CA PHE A 101 -9.90 16.03 -14.64
C PHE A 101 -8.93 15.51 -13.57
N GLN A 102 -9.14 15.86 -12.28
CA GLN A 102 -8.34 15.36 -11.15
C GLN A 102 -8.64 13.87 -10.93
N ILE A 103 -9.91 13.48 -11.02
CA ILE A 103 -10.32 12.07 -10.95
C ILE A 103 -9.71 11.29 -12.11
N GLU A 104 -9.81 11.84 -13.33
CA GLU A 104 -9.24 11.21 -14.53
C GLU A 104 -7.71 11.04 -14.41
N ALA A 105 -6.99 12.08 -13.97
CA ALA A 105 -5.55 12.02 -13.78
C ALA A 105 -5.16 10.93 -12.76
N VAL A 106 -5.84 10.88 -11.62
CA VAL A 106 -5.53 9.93 -10.53
C VAL A 106 -5.93 8.50 -10.91
N TYR A 107 -7.21 8.28 -11.26
CA TYR A 107 -7.77 6.94 -11.46
C TYR A 107 -7.68 6.45 -12.91
N GLY A 108 -7.66 7.39 -13.86
CA GLY A 108 -7.53 7.08 -15.27
C GLY A 108 -6.11 6.75 -15.71
N TYR A 109 -5.10 7.34 -15.05
CA TYR A 109 -3.71 7.23 -15.48
C TYR A 109 -2.78 6.76 -14.35
N VAL A 110 -2.66 7.48 -13.22
CA VAL A 110 -1.63 7.23 -12.20
C VAL A 110 -1.82 5.89 -11.52
N LEU A 111 -3.01 5.61 -11.00
CA LEU A 111 -3.30 4.38 -10.22
C LEU A 111 -3.46 3.13 -11.09
N LYS A 112 -3.50 3.26 -12.41
CA LYS A 112 -3.44 2.10 -13.32
C LYS A 112 -2.04 1.53 -13.51
N GLN A 113 -1.01 2.27 -13.08
CA GLN A 113 0.36 1.83 -13.21
C GLN A 113 0.69 0.82 -12.09
N PRO A 114 1.29 -0.33 -12.39
CA PRO A 114 1.71 -1.29 -11.37
C PRO A 114 2.79 -0.72 -10.47
N GLN A 115 3.62 0.16 -11.00
CA GLN A 115 4.58 0.99 -10.28
C GLN A 115 4.39 2.45 -10.71
N ILE A 116 4.04 3.31 -9.75
CA ILE A 116 3.88 4.73 -10.04
C ILE A 116 5.26 5.35 -10.22
N ARG A 117 5.57 5.74 -11.45
CA ARG A 117 6.72 6.54 -11.86
C ARG A 117 6.17 7.61 -12.79
N PHE A 118 5.59 8.66 -12.20
CA PHE A 118 4.70 9.55 -12.93
C PHE A 118 5.03 11.03 -12.70
N LEU A 119 4.81 11.84 -13.74
CA LEU A 119 4.91 13.30 -13.69
C LEU A 119 3.52 13.90 -13.90
N ILE A 120 3.00 14.61 -12.91
CA ILE A 120 1.84 15.48 -13.07
C ILE A 120 2.36 16.90 -13.35
N ALA A 121 2.20 17.31 -14.61
CA ALA A 121 2.56 18.64 -15.09
C ALA A 121 1.29 19.43 -15.35
N ASP A 122 0.88 20.25 -14.40
CA ASP A 122 -0.38 20.98 -14.45
C ASP A 122 -0.20 22.38 -13.89
N ASP A 123 -1.08 23.31 -14.29
CA ASP A 123 -1.00 24.72 -13.93
C ASP A 123 -0.97 24.97 -12.40
N PRO A 124 -0.41 26.10 -11.95
CA PRO A 124 -0.56 26.53 -10.57
C PRO A 124 -2.04 26.66 -10.22
N GLY A 125 -2.45 26.09 -9.09
CA GLY A 125 -3.85 26.11 -8.66
C GLY A 125 -4.74 24.99 -9.20
N ALA A 126 -4.28 24.13 -10.12
CA ALA A 126 -5.03 22.97 -10.62
C ALA A 126 -5.31 21.90 -9.55
N GLY A 127 -4.86 22.12 -8.33
CA GLY A 127 -5.09 21.18 -7.21
C GLY A 127 -4.18 19.97 -7.19
N LYS A 128 -2.91 20.12 -7.57
CA LYS A 128 -1.90 19.04 -7.49
C LYS A 128 -1.84 18.38 -6.10
N THR A 129 -2.02 19.16 -5.03
CA THR A 129 -2.11 18.64 -3.65
C THR A 129 -3.33 17.74 -3.46
N ILE A 130 -4.46 18.05 -4.12
CA ILE A 130 -5.67 17.22 -4.08
C ILE A 130 -5.42 15.89 -4.76
N MET A 131 -4.86 15.91 -5.98
CA MET A 131 -4.52 14.67 -6.71
C MET A 131 -3.54 13.81 -5.92
N ALA A 132 -2.47 14.41 -5.38
CA ALA A 132 -1.50 13.72 -4.56
C ALA A 132 -2.13 13.13 -3.27
N GLY A 133 -3.00 13.88 -2.60
CA GLY A 133 -3.73 13.43 -1.41
C GLY A 133 -4.65 12.25 -1.70
N LEU A 134 -5.36 12.26 -2.84
CA LEU A 134 -6.18 11.13 -3.30
C LEU A 134 -5.32 9.88 -3.55
N ILE A 135 -4.15 10.04 -4.21
CA ILE A 135 -3.24 8.92 -4.46
C ILE A 135 -2.71 8.34 -3.13
N ILE A 136 -2.25 9.19 -2.19
CA ILE A 136 -1.82 8.76 -0.86
C ILE A 136 -2.93 7.96 -0.18
N LYS A 137 -4.14 8.55 -0.13
CA LYS A 137 -5.29 7.95 0.55
C LYS A 137 -5.66 6.60 -0.05
N GLU A 138 -5.71 6.51 -1.38
CA GLU A 138 -6.03 5.28 -2.10
C GLU A 138 -4.99 4.17 -1.84
N LEU A 139 -3.70 4.49 -1.95
CA LEU A 139 -2.62 3.53 -1.69
C LEU A 139 -2.64 3.02 -0.24
N LYS A 140 -2.91 3.89 0.72
CA LYS A 140 -3.00 3.52 2.14
C LYS A 140 -4.23 2.65 2.43
N LEU A 141 -5.40 3.02 1.92
CA LEU A 141 -6.63 2.24 2.10
C LEU A 141 -6.50 0.83 1.50
N ARG A 142 -5.78 0.71 0.38
CA ARG A 142 -5.46 -0.58 -0.26
C ARG A 142 -4.26 -1.30 0.36
N ARG A 143 -3.61 -0.71 1.37
CA ARG A 143 -2.40 -1.23 2.03
C ARG A 143 -1.21 -1.43 1.07
N LEU A 144 -1.14 -0.61 0.04
CA LEU A 144 -0.05 -0.61 -0.93
C LEU A 144 1.09 0.34 -0.55
N ALA A 145 0.82 1.31 0.33
CA ALA A 145 1.82 2.22 0.87
C ALA A 145 1.51 2.54 2.33
N ASN A 146 2.50 2.37 3.20
CA ASN A 146 2.48 2.80 4.59
C ASN A 146 3.44 3.96 4.81
N ARG A 147 4.63 3.89 4.19
CA ARG A 147 5.69 4.87 4.35
C ARG A 147 5.68 5.87 3.21
N VAL A 148 5.31 7.12 3.51
CA VAL A 148 5.12 8.19 2.53
C VAL A 148 6.04 9.37 2.84
N LEU A 149 6.84 9.77 1.87
CA LEU A 149 7.70 10.95 1.93
C LEU A 149 7.20 12.04 0.98
N ILE A 150 7.07 13.25 1.48
CA ILE A 150 6.78 14.44 0.67
C ILE A 150 7.98 15.40 0.74
N VAL A 151 8.54 15.71 -0.40
CA VAL A 151 9.64 16.68 -0.56
C VAL A 151 9.10 17.90 -1.29
N ALA A 152 8.95 19.02 -0.56
CA ALA A 152 8.30 20.22 -1.06
C ALA A 152 9.19 21.45 -0.89
N PRO A 153 8.89 22.60 -1.52
CA PRO A 153 9.53 23.88 -1.19
C PRO A 153 9.35 24.22 0.30
N GLY A 154 10.38 24.80 0.92
CA GLY A 154 10.41 25.04 2.37
C GLY A 154 9.19 25.80 2.91
N HIS A 155 8.68 26.78 2.15
CA HIS A 155 7.51 27.59 2.53
C HIS A 155 6.17 26.83 2.40
N LEU A 156 6.13 25.73 1.64
CA LEU A 156 4.91 24.93 1.43
C LEU A 156 4.77 23.77 2.41
N LYS A 157 5.80 23.40 3.19
CA LYS A 157 5.77 22.26 4.13
C LYS A 157 4.54 22.28 5.05
N ASN A 158 4.29 23.42 5.69
CA ASN A 158 3.17 23.55 6.62
C ASN A 158 1.82 23.59 5.92
N GLN A 159 1.75 24.10 4.69
CA GLN A 159 0.55 24.04 3.87
C GLN A 159 0.23 22.59 3.51
N TRP A 160 1.20 21.82 3.01
CA TRP A 160 1.05 20.40 2.75
C TRP A 160 0.53 19.64 3.97
N ARG A 161 1.18 19.83 5.13
CA ARG A 161 0.76 19.17 6.38
C ARG A 161 -0.69 19.49 6.74
N ARG A 162 -1.08 20.75 6.68
CA ARG A 162 -2.44 21.20 6.98
C ARG A 162 -3.47 20.64 5.99
N GLU A 163 -3.21 20.76 4.68
CA GLU A 163 -4.14 20.29 3.66
C GLU A 163 -4.36 18.79 3.74
N LEU A 164 -3.32 18.00 3.95
CA LEU A 164 -3.45 16.56 4.12
C LEU A 164 -4.24 16.19 5.37
N LYS A 165 -4.04 16.89 6.47
CA LYS A 165 -4.81 16.68 7.71
C LYS A 165 -6.27 17.04 7.52
N ASP A 166 -6.55 18.23 7.01
CA ASP A 166 -7.89 18.79 6.95
C ASP A 166 -8.76 18.06 5.91
N LYS A 167 -8.18 17.73 4.75
CA LYS A 167 -8.91 17.20 3.60
C LYS A 167 -8.93 15.66 3.55
N PHE A 168 -7.86 15.00 4.00
CA PHE A 168 -7.68 13.56 3.87
C PHE A 168 -7.59 12.83 5.21
N ASP A 169 -7.58 13.57 6.32
CA ASP A 169 -7.32 13.05 7.67
C ASP A 169 -6.00 12.25 7.75
N GLU A 170 -4.95 12.77 7.07
CA GLU A 170 -3.62 12.19 7.07
C GLU A 170 -2.66 13.07 7.88
N THR A 171 -1.97 12.44 8.83
CA THR A 171 -1.07 13.17 9.75
C THR A 171 0.37 12.93 9.33
N PHE A 172 1.07 14.00 8.95
CA PHE A 172 2.47 14.01 8.56
C PHE A 172 3.32 14.77 9.56
N GLU A 173 4.51 14.23 9.85
CA GLU A 173 5.53 14.93 10.62
C GLU A 173 6.44 15.74 9.70
N VAL A 174 6.84 16.92 10.14
CA VAL A 174 7.81 17.73 9.39
C VAL A 174 9.21 17.46 9.94
N ILE A 175 10.09 16.97 9.10
CA ILE A 175 11.51 16.83 9.41
C ILE A 175 12.26 18.02 8.79
N ASP A 176 12.84 18.82 9.64
CA ASP A 176 13.76 19.93 9.33
C ASP A 176 15.03 19.83 10.18
N ARG A 177 15.92 20.82 10.13
CA ARG A 177 17.18 20.82 10.86
C ARG A 177 16.96 20.60 12.35
N ASN A 178 16.02 21.33 12.97
CA ASN A 178 15.78 21.23 14.42
C ASN A 178 15.31 19.84 14.83
N THR A 179 14.36 19.27 14.07
CA THR A 179 13.86 17.92 14.31
C THR A 179 14.96 16.88 14.08
N PHE A 180 15.77 17.04 13.03
CA PHE A 180 16.85 16.14 12.71
C PHE A 180 17.93 16.12 13.82
N ASP A 181 18.37 17.30 14.26
CA ASP A 181 19.40 17.44 15.28
C ASP A 181 18.93 17.03 16.69
N SER A 182 17.62 16.99 16.95
CA SER A 182 17.06 16.55 18.23
C SER A 182 17.07 15.04 18.43
N ILE A 183 17.34 14.27 17.36
CA ILE A 183 17.33 12.80 17.40
C ILE A 183 18.76 12.28 17.40
N TYR A 184 19.23 11.84 18.56
CA TYR A 184 20.57 11.29 18.73
C TYR A 184 20.58 9.77 18.49
N GLY A 185 21.58 9.30 17.72
CA GLY A 185 21.90 7.89 17.60
C GLY A 185 20.98 7.06 16.69
N GLU A 186 19.96 7.68 16.09
CA GLU A 186 19.02 7.00 15.20
C GLU A 186 18.81 7.79 13.91
N ASN A 187 18.45 7.06 12.83
CA ASN A 187 18.08 7.69 11.57
C ASN A 187 16.60 8.15 11.64
N PRO A 188 16.33 9.47 11.64
CA PRO A 188 14.95 9.99 11.73
C PRO A 188 14.03 9.51 10.61
N TRP A 189 14.59 9.19 9.45
CA TRP A 189 13.83 8.73 8.29
C TRP A 189 13.30 7.30 8.44
N GLU A 190 13.96 6.45 9.21
CA GLU A 190 13.57 5.05 9.40
C GLU A 190 12.43 4.87 10.42
N LYS A 191 12.32 5.78 11.37
CA LYS A 191 11.38 5.70 12.49
C LYS A 191 10.00 6.30 12.21
N ARG A 192 9.83 6.95 11.07
CA ARG A 192 8.60 7.68 10.73
C ARG A 192 8.03 7.20 9.41
N ASP A 193 6.72 7.01 9.43
CA ASP A 193 6.01 6.48 8.25
C ASP A 193 5.49 7.58 7.33
N GLN A 194 5.13 8.75 7.87
CA GLN A 194 4.57 9.86 7.09
C GLN A 194 5.37 11.14 7.36
N VAL A 195 6.17 11.55 6.38
CA VAL A 195 7.13 12.64 6.53
C VAL A 195 6.98 13.68 5.44
N ILE A 196 7.07 14.96 5.84
CA ILE A 196 7.27 16.10 4.94
C ILE A 196 8.61 16.74 5.24
N THR A 197 9.37 17.01 4.19
CA THR A 197 10.64 17.75 4.31
C THR A 197 10.79 18.77 3.19
N SER A 198 11.82 19.62 3.28
CA SER A 198 12.09 20.56 2.20
C SER A 198 13.18 20.09 1.25
N ILE A 199 13.05 20.45 -0.04
CA ILE A 199 14.07 20.22 -1.06
C ILE A 199 15.43 20.77 -0.60
N ASP A 200 15.45 21.98 -0.02
CA ASP A 200 16.70 22.64 0.35
C ASP A 200 17.35 22.05 1.61
N PHE A 201 16.59 21.41 2.47
CA PHE A 201 17.13 20.63 3.58
C PHE A 201 17.60 19.24 3.11
N ALA A 202 16.74 18.51 2.40
CA ALA A 202 17.01 17.14 1.97
C ALA A 202 18.21 17.01 1.01
N LYS A 203 18.55 18.06 0.22
CA LYS A 203 19.69 18.07 -0.70
C LYS A 203 21.06 18.20 -0.02
N GLN A 204 21.13 18.51 1.29
CA GLN A 204 22.40 18.63 2.01
C GLN A 204 23.09 17.27 2.11
N GLU A 205 24.40 17.22 1.94
CA GLU A 205 25.13 15.96 1.78
C GLU A 205 24.96 14.99 2.95
N GLU A 206 24.99 15.50 4.17
CA GLU A 206 24.74 14.72 5.39
C GLU A 206 23.35 14.11 5.39
N ILE A 207 22.34 14.92 5.03
CA ILE A 207 20.93 14.52 4.98
C ILE A 207 20.69 13.51 3.85
N LEU A 208 21.32 13.70 2.69
CA LEU A 208 21.28 12.75 1.57
C LEU A 208 21.79 11.37 1.96
N LYS A 209 22.89 11.30 2.72
CA LYS A 209 23.45 10.03 3.19
C LYS A 209 22.47 9.30 4.10
N SER A 210 21.89 10.01 5.08
CA SER A 210 20.89 9.40 6.00
C SER A 210 19.59 9.03 5.29
N LEU A 211 19.15 9.83 4.30
CA LEU A 211 17.94 9.54 3.51
C LEU A 211 18.13 8.35 2.58
N SER A 212 19.33 8.13 2.06
CA SER A 212 19.64 7.02 1.15
C SER A 212 19.55 5.64 1.80
N SER A 213 19.65 5.53 3.12
CA SER A 213 19.47 4.28 3.86
C SER A 213 18.01 3.99 4.22
N ALA A 214 17.12 4.98 4.11
CA ALA A 214 15.70 4.79 4.34
C ALA A 214 14.99 4.29 3.07
N HIS A 215 13.93 3.50 3.26
CA HIS A 215 13.09 3.03 2.17
C HIS A 215 11.68 3.62 2.30
N TRP A 216 11.10 4.05 1.16
CA TRP A 216 9.77 4.64 1.09
C TRP A 216 8.88 3.86 0.12
N ASP A 217 7.65 3.60 0.54
CA ASP A 217 6.67 2.99 -0.36
C ASP A 217 6.25 3.99 -1.43
N PHE A 218 6.05 5.25 -1.03
CA PHE A 218 5.64 6.31 -1.95
C PHE A 218 6.35 7.63 -1.63
N THR A 219 6.97 8.23 -2.62
CA THR A 219 7.58 9.56 -2.52
C THR A 219 6.94 10.53 -3.49
N ILE A 220 6.65 11.73 -3.01
CA ILE A 220 6.13 12.84 -3.80
C ILE A 220 7.13 13.99 -3.75
N VAL A 221 7.43 14.54 -4.91
CA VAL A 221 8.28 15.73 -5.02
C VAL A 221 7.50 16.86 -5.65
N ASP A 222 7.23 17.88 -4.86
CA ASP A 222 6.59 19.10 -5.34
C ASP A 222 7.62 20.10 -5.90
N GLU A 223 7.23 20.87 -6.90
CA GLU A 223 8.09 21.73 -7.68
C GLU A 223 9.34 20.98 -8.21
N SER A 224 9.11 19.76 -8.69
CA SER A 224 10.15 18.80 -9.08
C SER A 224 11.06 19.29 -10.21
N HIS A 225 10.64 20.28 -11.02
CA HIS A 225 11.48 20.93 -12.03
C HIS A 225 12.76 21.54 -11.44
N LYS A 226 12.80 21.78 -10.12
CA LYS A 226 14.03 22.25 -9.43
C LYS A 226 15.11 21.17 -9.35
N MET A 227 14.77 19.89 -9.58
CA MET A 227 15.73 18.77 -9.64
C MET A 227 16.36 18.63 -11.02
N ALA A 228 16.80 19.72 -11.61
CA ALA A 228 17.40 19.74 -12.94
C ALA A 228 18.90 19.42 -12.92
N ALA A 229 19.37 18.71 -13.94
CA ALA A 229 20.77 18.65 -14.33
C ALA A 229 20.95 19.46 -15.64
N TYR A 230 22.16 19.82 -15.92
CA TYR A 230 22.48 20.62 -17.10
C TYR A 230 23.58 19.92 -17.90
N LYS A 231 23.35 19.80 -19.21
CA LYS A 231 24.35 19.26 -20.14
C LYS A 231 25.08 20.41 -20.83
N TYR A 232 26.40 20.39 -20.75
CA TYR A 232 27.30 21.32 -21.44
C TYR A 232 28.28 20.52 -22.32
N GLY A 233 28.00 20.42 -23.62
CA GLY A 233 28.71 19.50 -24.51
C GLY A 233 28.55 18.06 -24.04
N ASP A 234 29.65 17.33 -23.83
CA ASP A 234 29.65 15.95 -23.36
C ASP A 234 29.59 15.81 -21.82
N LYS A 235 29.66 16.91 -21.08
CA LYS A 235 29.65 16.89 -19.62
C LYS A 235 28.27 17.17 -19.06
N VAL A 236 27.79 16.30 -18.17
CA VAL A 236 26.56 16.49 -17.40
C VAL A 236 26.89 17.06 -16.02
N SER A 237 26.46 18.29 -15.75
CA SER A 237 26.57 18.93 -14.45
C SER A 237 25.34 18.57 -13.58
N ARG A 238 25.56 17.75 -12.55
CA ARG A 238 24.52 17.31 -11.62
C ARG A 238 24.44 18.23 -10.42
N THR A 239 23.36 18.96 -10.28
CA THR A 239 23.12 19.80 -9.10
C THR A 239 22.90 18.96 -7.85
N GLN A 240 23.02 19.54 -6.65
CA GLN A 240 22.69 18.83 -5.40
C GLN A 240 21.20 18.42 -5.36
N ARG A 241 20.31 19.19 -6.00
CA ARG A 241 18.89 18.84 -6.13
C ARG A 241 18.69 17.66 -7.08
N TYR A 242 19.47 17.56 -8.14
CA TYR A 242 19.44 16.39 -9.02
C TYR A 242 19.92 15.13 -8.30
N LYS A 243 21.00 15.21 -7.52
CA LYS A 243 21.47 14.10 -6.67
C LYS A 243 20.41 13.65 -5.66
N LEU A 244 19.65 14.59 -5.09
CA LEU A 244 18.49 14.25 -4.25
C LEU A 244 17.46 13.44 -5.06
N GLY A 245 17.15 13.84 -6.29
CA GLY A 245 16.27 13.08 -7.17
C GLY A 245 16.76 11.66 -7.43
N GLU A 246 18.09 11.47 -7.68
CA GLU A 246 18.68 10.14 -7.84
C GLU A 246 18.54 9.27 -6.57
N VAL A 247 18.74 9.86 -5.39
CA VAL A 247 18.55 9.16 -4.10
C VAL A 247 17.08 8.76 -3.92
N LEU A 248 16.16 9.69 -4.12
CA LEU A 248 14.71 9.43 -3.99
C LEU A 248 14.23 8.36 -4.99
N SER A 249 14.74 8.40 -6.22
CA SER A 249 14.41 7.41 -7.24
C SER A 249 14.78 5.98 -6.81
N LYS A 250 15.91 5.81 -6.14
CA LYS A 250 16.39 4.51 -5.65
C LYS A 250 15.73 4.08 -4.33
N ALA A 251 15.44 5.05 -3.46
CA ALA A 251 14.91 4.80 -2.13
C ALA A 251 13.38 4.59 -2.11
N SER A 252 12.69 4.75 -3.25
CA SER A 252 11.23 4.73 -3.32
C SER A 252 10.70 3.67 -4.27
N ASN A 253 9.68 2.93 -3.84
CA ASN A 253 8.95 2.01 -4.71
C ASN A 253 8.14 2.81 -5.75
N HIS A 254 7.32 3.75 -5.28
CA HIS A 254 6.53 4.65 -6.12
C HIS A 254 7.09 6.07 -6.02
N LEU A 255 7.13 6.79 -7.13
CA LEU A 255 7.65 8.17 -7.21
C LEU A 255 6.74 9.03 -8.07
N LEU A 256 6.24 10.11 -7.49
CA LEU A 256 5.39 11.09 -8.16
C LEU A 256 6.08 12.45 -8.17
N PHE A 257 6.26 13.00 -9.34
CA PHE A 257 6.71 14.36 -9.53
C PHE A 257 5.53 15.29 -9.82
N LEU A 258 5.51 16.43 -9.15
CA LEU A 258 4.52 17.48 -9.36
C LEU A 258 5.26 18.76 -9.80
N THR A 259 4.76 19.40 -10.84
CA THR A 259 5.29 20.69 -11.29
C THR A 259 4.27 21.47 -12.10
N ALA A 260 4.40 22.78 -12.12
CA ALA A 260 3.66 23.63 -13.06
C ALA A 260 4.48 23.90 -14.34
N THR A 261 5.79 23.70 -14.29
CA THR A 261 6.69 24.02 -15.41
C THR A 261 7.62 22.83 -15.67
N PRO A 262 7.18 21.82 -16.46
CA PRO A 262 7.93 20.58 -16.63
C PRO A 262 9.29 20.79 -17.30
N HIS A 263 9.40 21.74 -18.22
CA HIS A 263 10.66 22.07 -18.90
C HIS A 263 10.76 23.57 -19.22
N LYS A 264 12.00 24.04 -19.41
CA LYS A 264 12.32 25.43 -19.75
C LYS A 264 12.85 25.57 -21.19
N GLY A 265 12.41 24.72 -22.11
CA GLY A 265 12.79 24.77 -23.52
C GLY A 265 14.00 23.91 -23.93
N ASP A 266 14.75 23.34 -22.99
CA ASP A 266 15.88 22.46 -23.26
C ASP A 266 15.46 20.98 -23.14
N SER A 267 15.43 20.28 -24.27
CA SER A 267 14.99 18.88 -24.36
C SER A 267 15.95 17.91 -23.65
N GLU A 268 17.26 18.16 -23.66
CA GLU A 268 18.23 17.29 -22.99
C GLU A 268 18.13 17.40 -21.47
N ASN A 269 17.98 18.62 -20.95
CA ASN A 269 17.77 18.83 -19.52
C ASN A 269 16.43 18.22 -19.06
N PHE A 270 15.40 18.26 -19.91
CA PHE A 270 14.13 17.60 -19.63
C PHE A 270 14.26 16.08 -19.65
N ARG A 271 15.02 15.52 -20.59
CA ARG A 271 15.33 14.09 -20.64
C ARG A 271 16.02 13.62 -19.36
N LEU A 272 17.06 14.33 -18.91
CA LEU A 272 17.76 14.05 -17.67
C LEU A 272 16.82 14.13 -16.45
N PHE A 273 15.88 15.07 -16.45
CA PHE A 273 14.88 15.17 -15.41
C PHE A 273 13.92 13.97 -15.41
N LEU A 274 13.46 13.52 -16.57
CA LEU A 274 12.61 12.33 -16.70
C LEU A 274 13.35 11.04 -16.32
N ASP A 275 14.67 10.98 -16.58
CA ASP A 275 15.50 9.85 -16.19
C ASP A 275 15.53 9.61 -14.66
N LEU A 276 15.23 10.65 -13.85
CA LEU A 276 15.02 10.46 -12.40
C LEU A 276 13.77 9.63 -12.07
N LEU A 277 12.74 9.66 -12.90
CA LEU A 277 11.54 8.83 -12.70
C LEU A 277 11.81 7.38 -13.11
N MET A 278 12.42 7.18 -14.26
CA MET A 278 12.71 5.87 -14.84
C MET A 278 14.16 5.83 -15.35
N PRO A 279 15.15 5.54 -14.49
CA PRO A 279 16.55 5.51 -14.88
C PRO A 279 16.82 4.54 -16.03
N GLY A 280 17.45 5.07 -17.11
CA GLY A 280 17.82 4.31 -18.31
C GLY A 280 16.69 4.08 -19.32
N PHE A 281 15.52 4.68 -19.13
CA PHE A 281 14.42 4.56 -20.08
C PHE A 281 14.41 5.69 -21.13
N PHE A 282 14.90 6.87 -20.79
CA PHE A 282 14.90 8.08 -21.66
C PHE A 282 16.25 8.38 -22.29
#